data_8d9ab3a1e32be268f6af420fe9fb9b66
#
_entry.id   8d9ab3a1e32be268f6af420fe9fb9b66
#
_cell.length_a   1.000
_cell.length_b   1.000
_cell.length_c   1.000
_cell.angle_alpha   90.00
_cell.angle_beta   90.00
_cell.angle_gamma   90.00
#
_symmetry.space_group_name_H-M   'P 1'
#
loop_
_entity.id
_entity.type
_entity.pdbx_description
1 polymer ?
#
loop_
_entity_poly.entity_id
_entity_poly.type
_entity_poly.pdbx_seq_one_letter_code
_entity_poly.pdbx_strand_id
1 'polypeptide(L)'
;MVDFYEYSTSELVRLLGNRFKEYRIRCNLTQKDVSEQSGIGLTTIHKFANGTAGNILLSTFIVLLKVVGQINTIDNLLPELPEFPYLMRRDDKKVQRVRHSK
;
A
#
# COMPACT_ATOMS: atom_id res chain seq x y z
N MET A 1 -21.18 3.68 -5.55
CA MET A 1 -19.72 3.81 -5.56
C MET A 1 -19.23 4.35 -4.22
N VAL A 2 -18.16 3.80 -3.73
CA VAL A 2 -17.61 4.21 -2.43
C VAL A 2 -16.78 5.48 -2.62
N ASP A 3 -17.04 6.47 -1.77
CA ASP A 3 -16.26 7.71 -1.75
C ASP A 3 -15.24 7.63 -0.62
N PHE A 4 -14.00 7.33 -0.96
CA PHE A 4 -12.96 7.16 0.04
C PHE A 4 -12.58 8.46 0.75
N TYR A 5 -12.95 9.61 0.21
CA TYR A 5 -12.74 10.87 0.91
C TYR A 5 -13.57 10.99 2.18
N GLU A 6 -14.64 10.20 2.29
CA GLU A 6 -15.48 10.19 3.49
C GLU A 6 -14.87 9.36 4.62
N TYR A 7 -13.81 8.62 4.34
CA TYR A 7 -13.14 7.77 5.32
C TYR A 7 -11.99 8.52 5.97
N SER A 8 -11.82 8.32 7.28
CA SER A 8 -10.60 8.80 7.92
C SER A 8 -9.42 7.96 7.48
N THR A 9 -8.21 8.49 7.69
CA THR A 9 -7.00 7.74 7.34
C THR A 9 -6.94 6.41 8.08
N SER A 10 -7.27 6.41 9.37
CA SER A 10 -7.23 5.17 10.15
C SER A 10 -8.29 4.18 9.68
N GLU A 11 -9.44 4.66 9.21
CA GLU A 11 -10.46 3.78 8.65
C GLU A 11 -9.97 3.13 7.36
N LEU A 12 -9.22 3.87 6.54
CA LEU A 12 -8.66 3.30 5.32
C LEU A 12 -7.58 2.28 5.63
N VAL A 13 -6.77 2.52 6.65
CA VAL A 13 -5.79 1.52 7.08
C VAL A 13 -6.49 0.25 7.54
N ARG A 14 -7.58 0.40 8.29
CA ARG A 14 -8.37 -0.76 8.73
C ARG A 14 -8.96 -1.52 7.56
N LEU A 15 -9.48 -0.79 6.57
CA LEU A 15 -10.03 -1.40 5.36
C LEU A 15 -8.96 -2.24 4.66
N LEU A 16 -7.76 -1.68 4.51
CA LEU A 16 -6.67 -2.40 3.85
C LEU A 16 -6.22 -3.61 4.67
N GLY A 17 -6.22 -3.47 6.00
CA GLY A 17 -5.89 -4.60 6.86
C GLY A 17 -6.87 -5.75 6.70
N ASN A 18 -8.17 -5.44 6.62
CA ASN A 18 -9.19 -6.46 6.41
C ASN A 18 -9.03 -7.14 5.05
N ARG A 19 -8.74 -6.37 4.02
CA ARG A 19 -8.53 -6.94 2.69
C ARG A 19 -7.27 -7.79 2.64
N PHE A 20 -6.21 -7.34 3.29
CA PHE A 20 -5.00 -8.14 3.41
C PHE A 20 -5.30 -9.49 4.06
N LYS A 21 -6.09 -9.49 5.13
CA LYS A 21 -6.48 -10.73 5.79
C LYS A 21 -7.18 -11.68 4.82
N GLU A 22 -8.08 -11.15 4.00
CA GLU A 22 -8.80 -11.97 3.03
C GLU A 22 -7.86 -12.59 2.00
N TYR A 23 -6.91 -11.81 1.50
CA TYR A 23 -5.92 -12.33 0.55
C TYR A 23 -5.01 -13.35 1.20
N ARG A 24 -4.62 -13.12 2.44
CA ARG A 24 -3.80 -14.07 3.18
C ARG A 24 -4.50 -15.42 3.31
N ILE A 25 -5.78 -15.38 3.67
CA ILE A 25 -6.57 -16.60 3.83
C ILE A 25 -6.70 -17.32 2.48
N ARG A 26 -6.95 -16.57 1.42
CA ARG A 26 -7.02 -17.15 0.07
C ARG A 26 -5.71 -17.83 -0.31
N CYS A 27 -4.58 -17.27 0.11
CA CYS A 27 -3.27 -17.85 -0.15
C CYS A 27 -2.97 -19.03 0.78
N ASN A 28 -3.88 -19.34 1.69
CA ASN A 28 -3.71 -20.42 2.66
C ASN A 28 -2.49 -20.22 3.56
N LEU A 29 -2.26 -18.96 3.95
CA LEU A 29 -1.14 -18.58 4.82
C LEU A 29 -1.66 -18.19 6.19
N THR A 30 -0.98 -18.67 7.23
CA THR A 30 -1.24 -18.20 8.58
C THR A 30 -0.50 -16.89 8.80
N GLN A 31 -0.84 -16.16 9.88
CA GLN A 31 -0.09 -14.97 10.24
C GLN A 31 1.38 -15.30 10.50
N LYS A 32 1.63 -16.45 11.09
CA LYS A 32 2.99 -16.90 11.33
C LYS A 32 3.75 -17.12 10.02
N ASP A 33 3.07 -17.75 9.05
CA ASP A 33 3.68 -17.95 7.72
C ASP A 33 4.09 -16.62 7.11
N VAL A 34 3.20 -15.63 7.18
CA VAL A 34 3.49 -14.30 6.63
C VAL A 34 4.67 -13.66 7.37
N SER A 35 4.70 -13.79 8.69
CA SER A 35 5.80 -13.26 9.47
C SER A 35 7.13 -13.89 9.05
N GLU A 36 7.14 -15.19 8.86
CA GLU A 36 8.35 -15.90 8.47
C GLU A 36 8.81 -15.54 7.06
N GLN A 37 7.87 -15.40 6.14
CA GLN A 37 8.21 -15.08 4.76
C GLN A 37 8.62 -13.61 4.57
N SER A 38 8.06 -12.73 5.37
CA SER A 38 8.27 -11.28 5.20
C SER A 38 9.36 -10.72 6.09
N GLY A 39 9.65 -11.38 7.18
CA GLY A 39 10.52 -10.81 8.22
C GLY A 39 9.83 -9.77 9.08
N ILE A 40 8.54 -9.55 8.91
CA ILE A 40 7.78 -8.59 9.69
C ILE A 40 7.30 -9.26 10.96
N GLY A 41 7.37 -8.53 12.10
CA GLY A 41 6.95 -9.08 13.38
C GLY A 41 5.48 -9.50 13.39
N LEU A 42 5.21 -10.59 14.07
CA LEU A 42 3.86 -11.14 14.15
C LEU A 42 2.87 -10.15 14.75
N THR A 43 3.29 -9.36 15.73
CA THR A 43 2.44 -8.36 16.36
C THR A 43 1.97 -7.32 15.34
N THR A 44 2.87 -6.86 14.48
CA THR A 44 2.52 -5.89 13.44
C THR A 44 1.50 -6.46 12.49
N ILE A 45 1.71 -7.70 12.05
CA ILE A 45 0.79 -8.38 11.14
C ILE A 45 -0.57 -8.57 11.80
N HIS A 46 -0.58 -8.99 13.04
CA HIS A 46 -1.82 -9.23 13.77
C HIS A 46 -2.64 -7.94 13.91
N LYS A 47 -2.00 -6.85 14.31
CA LYS A 47 -2.70 -5.58 14.51
C LYS A 47 -3.24 -5.03 13.20
N PHE A 48 -2.47 -5.17 12.12
CA PHE A 48 -2.94 -4.73 10.81
C PHE A 48 -4.14 -5.56 10.35
N ALA A 49 -4.03 -6.87 10.45
CA ALA A 49 -5.06 -7.78 9.95
C ALA A 49 -6.37 -7.70 10.74
N ASN A 50 -6.30 -7.40 12.04
CA ASN A 50 -7.52 -7.34 12.85
C ASN A 50 -8.10 -5.92 12.98
N GLY A 51 -7.51 -4.95 12.29
CA GLY A 51 -8.06 -3.61 12.22
C GLY A 51 -7.75 -2.73 13.43
N THR A 52 -6.81 -3.13 14.29
CA THR A 52 -6.44 -2.30 15.44
C THR A 52 -5.24 -1.39 15.19
N ALA A 53 -4.54 -1.56 14.06
CA ALA A 53 -3.46 -0.66 13.70
C ALA A 53 -4.04 0.63 13.13
N GLY A 54 -3.67 1.77 13.69
CA GLY A 54 -4.07 3.07 13.16
C GLY A 54 -3.20 3.53 12.00
N ASN A 55 -2.04 2.92 11.84
CA ASN A 55 -1.12 3.24 10.75
C ASN A 55 -0.26 2.02 10.45
N ILE A 56 0.47 2.10 9.34
CA ILE A 56 1.42 1.06 8.96
C ILE A 56 2.50 1.74 8.13
N LEU A 57 3.74 1.28 8.29
CA LEU A 57 4.82 1.79 7.44
C LEU A 57 4.56 1.38 5.99
N LEU A 58 4.80 2.29 5.08
CA LEU A 58 4.59 1.99 3.67
C LEU A 58 5.43 0.81 3.22
N SER A 59 6.70 0.75 3.64
CA SER A 59 7.56 -0.36 3.28
C SER A 59 7.02 -1.69 3.80
N THR A 60 6.47 -1.68 5.01
CA THR A 60 5.86 -2.89 5.57
C THR A 60 4.67 -3.34 4.72
N PHE A 61 3.82 -2.39 4.34
CA PHE A 61 2.65 -2.70 3.52
C PHE A 61 3.07 -3.27 2.17
N ILE A 62 4.10 -2.70 1.55
CA ILE A 62 4.59 -3.19 0.27
C ILE A 62 5.08 -4.64 0.38
N VAL A 63 5.81 -4.96 1.45
CA VAL A 63 6.27 -6.34 1.65
C VAL A 63 5.10 -7.29 1.82
N LEU A 64 4.06 -6.86 2.56
CA LEU A 64 2.87 -7.69 2.74
C LEU A 64 2.15 -7.93 1.42
N LEU A 65 2.09 -6.93 0.54
CA LEU A 65 1.52 -7.11 -0.80
C LEU A 65 2.28 -8.17 -1.59
N LYS A 66 3.61 -8.17 -1.47
CA LYS A 66 4.41 -9.19 -2.16
C LYS A 66 4.09 -10.59 -1.67
N VAL A 67 3.95 -10.75 -0.36
CA VAL A 67 3.71 -12.07 0.23
C VAL A 67 2.39 -12.66 -0.24
N VAL A 68 1.35 -11.83 -0.40
CA VAL A 68 0.06 -12.32 -0.85
C VAL A 68 -0.13 -12.21 -2.37
N GLY A 69 0.94 -11.92 -3.10
CA GLY A 69 0.90 -11.92 -4.57
C GLY A 69 0.19 -10.73 -5.19
N GLN A 70 0.11 -9.61 -4.48
CA GLN A 70 -0.64 -8.45 -4.94
C GLN A 70 0.22 -7.22 -5.17
N ILE A 71 1.52 -7.41 -5.42
CA ILE A 71 2.42 -6.26 -5.59
C ILE A 71 2.06 -5.42 -6.83
N ASN A 72 1.46 -6.03 -7.83
CA ASN A 72 1.11 -5.31 -9.05
C ASN A 72 -0.04 -4.32 -8.84
N THR A 73 -0.74 -4.38 -7.70
CA THR A 73 -1.78 -3.40 -7.40
C THR A 73 -1.21 -2.00 -7.21
N ILE A 74 0.10 -1.86 -7.07
CA ILE A 74 0.72 -0.55 -6.96
C ILE A 74 0.43 0.31 -8.20
N ASP A 75 0.34 -0.32 -9.37
CA ASP A 75 -0.02 0.41 -10.59
C ASP A 75 -1.39 1.07 -10.50
N ASN A 76 -2.32 0.44 -9.80
CA ASN A 76 -3.65 1.02 -9.60
C ASN A 76 -3.70 1.99 -8.43
N LEU A 77 -2.79 1.81 -7.48
CA LEU A 77 -2.77 2.65 -6.29
C LEU A 77 -2.35 4.08 -6.63
N LEU A 78 -1.35 4.22 -7.47
CA LEU A 78 -0.89 5.52 -7.91
C LEU A 78 -0.35 5.36 -9.34
N PRO A 79 -1.28 5.36 -10.32
CA PRO A 79 -0.90 5.05 -11.69
C PRO A 79 -0.05 6.13 -12.34
N GLU A 80 0.67 5.74 -13.37
CA GLU A 80 1.42 6.70 -14.14
C GLU A 80 0.48 7.73 -14.78
N LEU A 81 0.96 8.96 -14.88
CA LEU A 81 0.17 10.00 -15.52
C LEU A 81 0.09 9.76 -17.02
N PRO A 82 -1.06 10.13 -17.64
CA PRO A 82 -1.16 10.01 -19.09
C PRO A 82 -0.09 10.82 -19.80
N GLU A 83 0.33 10.33 -20.96
CA GLU A 83 1.37 10.95 -21.72
C GLU A 83 0.81 12.03 -22.65
N PHE A 84 1.06 13.28 -22.31
CA PHE A 84 0.71 14.43 -23.15
C PHE A 84 2.02 15.15 -23.44
N PRO A 85 2.54 15.10 -24.67
CA PRO A 85 3.92 15.54 -24.93
C PRO A 85 4.27 16.91 -24.40
N TYR A 86 3.41 17.91 -24.60
CA TYR A 86 3.75 19.25 -24.16
C TYR A 86 3.58 19.41 -22.63
N LEU A 87 2.63 18.71 -22.04
CA LEU A 87 2.47 18.75 -20.59
C LEU A 87 3.58 18.01 -19.89
N MET A 88 4.00 16.92 -20.45
CA MET A 88 5.09 16.13 -19.89
C MET A 88 6.36 16.95 -19.76
N ARG A 89 6.71 17.71 -20.80
CA ARG A 89 7.91 18.53 -20.73
C ARG A 89 7.85 19.55 -19.62
N ARG A 90 6.71 20.17 -19.43
CA ARG A 90 6.53 21.17 -18.37
C ARG A 90 6.65 20.53 -17.01
N ASP A 91 6.02 19.41 -16.84
CA ASP A 91 6.05 18.69 -15.57
C ASP A 91 7.45 18.22 -15.23
N ASP A 92 8.16 17.71 -16.21
CA ASP A 92 9.54 17.29 -16.02
C ASP A 92 10.41 18.43 -15.53
N LYS A 93 10.26 19.59 -16.13
CA LYS A 93 11.03 20.76 -15.70
C LYS A 93 10.70 21.15 -14.27
N LYS A 94 9.44 21.12 -13.90
CA LYS A 94 9.04 21.45 -12.53
C LYS A 94 9.62 20.46 -11.53
N VAL A 95 9.53 19.20 -11.84
CA VAL A 95 10.04 18.17 -10.94
C VAL A 95 11.53 18.32 -10.74
N GLN A 96 12.27 18.57 -11.82
CA GLN A 96 13.70 18.77 -11.71
C GLN A 96 14.05 19.97 -10.86
N ARG A 97 13.30 21.07 -11.00
CA ARG A 97 13.56 22.26 -10.21
C ARG A 97 13.31 22.01 -8.74
N VAL A 98 12.25 21.33 -8.42
CA VAL A 98 11.94 21.00 -7.03
C VAL A 98 13.05 20.19 -6.41
N ARG A 99 13.56 19.21 -7.13
CA ARG A 99 14.65 18.39 -6.62
C ARG A 99 15.93 19.16 -6.41
N HIS A 100 16.22 20.09 -7.32
CA HIS A 100 17.44 20.90 -7.22
C HIS A 100 17.37 21.93 -6.11
N SER A 101 16.18 22.34 -5.74
CA SER A 101 16.04 23.38 -4.73
C SER A 101 16.25 22.89 -3.31
N LYS A 102 16.58 21.65 -3.16
CA LYS A 102 16.85 21.11 -1.83
C LYS A 102 18.23 21.44 -1.29
#